data_5dc977e84dc0b3e06983823b32f99916
#
_entry.id   5dc977e84dc0b3e06983823b32f99916
#
_cell.length_a   1.000
_cell.length_b   1.000
_cell.length_c   1.000
_cell.angle_alpha   90.00
_cell.angle_beta   90.00
_cell.angle_gamma   90.00
#
_symmetry.space_group_name_H-M   'P 1'
#
loop_
_entity.id
_entity.type
_entity.pdbx_description
1 polymer ?
#
loop_
_entity_poly.entity_id
_entity_poly.type
_entity_poly.pdbx_seq_one_letter_code
_entity_poly.pdbx_strand_id
1 'polypeptide(L)'
;MEFEITKKTPLYNALSELGKRIYLPQGIFHWSGRAKKEAEIMGTLGSAFGFEEDFIEGGAPEWVPLYLEEIKNYTKLNVSEVVTYSKISGLVELKESWKKWIIKKSWYNLDFGQDKLNKLENYISTPVVTTGITNGIFLCCSLLLNPGDYIISPNKRWGNYDNIVEKLIGAKIKSFDFLAGENFNTEGMKNAIYEISKVQEKIVLILGFPNNPTGYIPNQEELDELIATLIEAQKTISKPIIVLVDDAYEPYVFSNKVINRSIFYALHELEEDIIPIKLDGITKELLLYGGRIGFITIGLKPHWVKNAQELATLKSEIDNKLSGLIRATISNSNHFYQSLVLKLFEDIGMDGLIQKREKVISLLKKRYESINAEFGKIKNENISVDSNAGGFFIFVNLNPEKFKANDFADHLLKKYKVGVIPIEKQHDNINGIRIAYCSIDIKKIPEFVDRIDRALKDF
;
A
#
# COMPACT_ATOMS: atom_id res chain seq x y z
N MET A 1 10.44 -8.89 -21.04
CA MET A 1 11.76 -9.59 -21.16
C MET A 1 11.50 -10.90 -21.90
N GLU A 2 12.16 -11.09 -22.99
CA GLU A 2 12.10 -12.33 -23.76
C GLU A 2 13.26 -13.22 -23.35
N PHE A 3 12.97 -14.34 -22.72
CA PHE A 3 14.00 -15.27 -22.23
C PHE A 3 14.56 -16.12 -23.38
N GLU A 4 15.11 -15.45 -24.41
CA GLU A 4 15.54 -16.03 -25.67
C GLU A 4 16.55 -17.18 -25.51
N ILE A 5 17.48 -17.07 -24.59
CA ILE A 5 18.48 -18.12 -24.34
C ILE A 5 17.84 -19.26 -23.53
N THR A 6 17.10 -18.93 -22.46
CA THR A 6 16.46 -19.96 -21.61
C THR A 6 15.48 -20.81 -22.41
N LYS A 7 14.71 -20.20 -23.32
CA LYS A 7 13.76 -20.91 -24.21
C LYS A 7 14.42 -21.97 -25.09
N LYS A 8 15.71 -21.85 -25.37
CA LYS A 8 16.48 -22.80 -26.18
C LYS A 8 17.07 -23.95 -25.37
N THR A 9 16.84 -24.00 -24.06
CA THR A 9 17.43 -25.00 -23.17
C THR A 9 16.41 -26.05 -22.70
N PRO A 10 16.83 -27.27 -22.34
CA PRO A 10 15.98 -28.26 -21.70
C PRO A 10 15.38 -27.76 -20.38
N LEU A 11 16.04 -26.79 -19.68
CA LEU A 11 15.53 -26.19 -18.47
C LEU A 11 14.18 -25.52 -18.70
N TYR A 12 14.00 -24.78 -19.80
CA TYR A 12 12.73 -24.13 -20.11
C TYR A 12 11.59 -25.15 -20.27
N ASN A 13 11.86 -26.29 -20.91
CA ASN A 13 10.88 -27.37 -21.08
C ASN A 13 10.49 -28.02 -19.74
N ALA A 14 11.40 -28.00 -18.77
CA ALA A 14 11.18 -28.51 -17.42
C ALA A 14 10.43 -27.50 -16.50
N LEU A 15 10.30 -26.23 -16.89
CA LEU A 15 9.57 -25.25 -16.09
C LEU A 15 8.07 -25.54 -16.09
N SER A 16 7.45 -25.38 -14.91
CA SER A 16 5.99 -25.34 -14.78
C SER A 16 5.42 -24.12 -15.50
N GLU A 17 4.09 -24.06 -15.66
CA GLU A 17 3.43 -22.88 -16.24
C GLU A 17 3.69 -21.60 -15.41
N LEU A 18 3.75 -21.74 -14.08
CA LEU A 18 4.21 -20.63 -13.22
C LEU A 18 5.67 -20.25 -13.51
N GLY A 19 6.56 -21.25 -13.62
CA GLY A 19 7.98 -21.02 -13.91
C GLY A 19 8.22 -20.30 -15.23
N LYS A 20 7.39 -20.58 -16.26
CA LYS A 20 7.46 -19.92 -17.57
C LYS A 20 6.95 -18.48 -17.55
N ARG A 21 5.92 -18.18 -16.74
CA ARG A 21 5.30 -16.84 -16.71
C ARG A 21 5.88 -15.88 -15.67
N ILE A 22 6.55 -16.38 -14.61
CA ILE A 22 7.09 -15.53 -13.55
C ILE A 22 8.42 -14.90 -13.94
N TYR A 23 8.59 -13.63 -13.70
CA TYR A 23 9.85 -12.92 -13.88
C TYR A 23 9.86 -11.63 -13.06
N LEU A 24 11.05 -11.08 -12.82
CA LEU A 24 11.21 -9.77 -12.20
C LEU A 24 10.86 -8.67 -13.23
N PRO A 25 9.77 -7.91 -13.05
CA PRO A 25 9.42 -6.85 -13.98
C PRO A 25 10.49 -5.76 -14.01
N GLN A 26 10.79 -5.23 -15.18
CA GLN A 26 11.80 -4.18 -15.33
C GLN A 26 11.37 -2.81 -14.76
N GLY A 27 10.08 -2.51 -14.66
CA GLY A 27 9.48 -1.26 -14.20
C GLY A 27 10.28 -0.47 -13.15
N ILE A 28 9.80 -0.42 -11.92
CA ILE A 28 10.39 0.38 -10.83
C ILE A 28 11.88 0.06 -10.58
N PHE A 29 12.28 -1.22 -10.61
CA PHE A 29 13.67 -1.62 -10.33
C PHE A 29 14.64 -1.15 -11.43
N HIS A 30 14.24 -1.23 -12.68
CA HIS A 30 15.02 -0.74 -13.81
C HIS A 30 15.23 0.77 -13.70
N TRP A 31 14.16 1.53 -13.57
CA TRP A 31 14.20 2.99 -13.51
C TRP A 31 14.91 3.51 -12.26
N SER A 32 14.65 2.91 -11.10
CA SER A 32 15.38 3.29 -9.87
C SER A 32 16.86 2.94 -9.94
N GLY A 33 17.22 1.81 -10.57
CA GLY A 33 18.60 1.42 -10.78
C GLY A 33 19.35 2.38 -11.73
N ARG A 34 18.69 2.84 -12.79
CA ARG A 34 19.22 3.85 -13.70
C ARG A 34 19.33 5.22 -13.03
N ALA A 35 18.26 5.67 -12.37
CA ALA A 35 18.24 6.95 -11.68
C ALA A 35 19.37 7.06 -10.63
N LYS A 36 19.65 5.98 -9.90
CA LYS A 36 20.77 5.94 -8.94
C LYS A 36 22.13 6.21 -9.57
N LYS A 37 22.32 5.88 -10.86
CA LYS A 37 23.59 6.05 -11.58
C LYS A 37 23.65 7.35 -12.39
N GLU A 38 22.52 7.79 -12.91
CA GLU A 38 22.46 8.80 -13.96
C GLU A 38 21.81 10.12 -13.49
N ALA A 39 20.94 10.09 -12.43
CA ALA A 39 20.22 11.26 -11.98
C ALA A 39 20.99 12.06 -10.92
N GLU A 40 20.81 13.38 -10.95
CA GLU A 40 21.21 14.32 -9.89
C GLU A 40 20.08 14.50 -8.85
N ILE A 41 18.82 14.41 -9.29
CA ILE A 41 17.66 14.49 -8.42
C ILE A 41 16.75 13.28 -8.68
N MET A 42 16.51 12.47 -7.63
CA MET A 42 15.80 11.21 -7.73
C MET A 42 14.41 11.30 -7.10
N GLY A 43 13.35 11.24 -7.91
CA GLY A 43 11.96 11.06 -7.49
C GLY A 43 11.46 9.62 -7.70
N THR A 44 12.28 8.60 -7.51
CA THR A 44 11.94 7.20 -7.83
C THR A 44 11.65 6.33 -6.63
N LEU A 45 12.30 6.57 -5.48
CA LEU A 45 12.29 5.70 -4.33
C LEU A 45 11.03 5.88 -3.47
N GLY A 46 10.36 4.79 -3.12
CA GLY A 46 9.25 4.77 -2.17
C GLY A 46 9.69 4.68 -0.70
N SER A 47 10.90 5.13 -0.39
CA SER A 47 11.41 5.33 0.97
C SER A 47 11.54 6.83 1.21
N ALA A 48 11.11 7.31 2.38
CA ALA A 48 11.26 8.70 2.76
C ALA A 48 12.69 8.94 3.25
N PHE A 49 13.29 10.06 2.84
CA PHE A 49 14.63 10.50 3.22
C PHE A 49 14.57 11.87 3.88
N GLY A 50 15.59 12.23 4.66
CA GLY A 50 15.75 13.54 5.27
C GLY A 50 17.17 13.76 5.76
N PHE A 51 17.51 15.01 6.12
CA PHE A 51 18.71 15.24 6.91
C PHE A 51 18.44 14.71 8.33
N GLU A 52 19.39 13.94 8.88
CA GLU A 52 19.18 13.27 10.17
C GLU A 52 18.91 14.28 11.27
N GLU A 53 19.54 15.45 11.24
CA GLU A 53 19.34 16.58 12.16
C GLU A 53 17.89 17.13 12.17
N ASP A 54 17.11 16.92 11.09
CA ASP A 54 15.72 17.40 11.00
C ASP A 54 14.73 16.52 11.79
N PHE A 55 15.10 15.27 12.09
CA PHE A 55 14.17 14.34 12.75
C PHE A 55 14.76 13.60 13.95
N ILE A 56 16.10 13.60 14.14
CA ILE A 56 16.79 13.06 15.30
C ILE A 56 17.47 14.21 16.05
N GLU A 57 17.29 14.27 17.37
CA GLU A 57 17.96 15.24 18.21
C GLU A 57 19.47 14.92 18.28
N GLY A 58 20.31 15.89 17.90
CA GLY A 58 21.75 15.68 17.77
C GLY A 58 22.18 14.84 16.57
N GLY A 59 21.29 14.65 15.59
CA GLY A 59 21.59 13.97 14.33
C GLY A 59 22.63 14.71 13.48
N ALA A 60 23.26 13.99 12.58
CA ALA A 60 24.24 14.52 11.64
C ALA A 60 23.59 15.26 10.46
N PRO A 61 24.28 16.22 9.80
CA PRO A 61 23.78 16.87 8.59
C PRO A 61 23.93 15.94 7.36
N GLU A 62 23.49 14.70 7.49
CA GLU A 62 23.57 13.67 6.46
C GLU A 62 22.17 13.33 5.89
N TRP A 63 22.09 13.14 4.58
CA TRP A 63 20.86 12.75 3.88
C TRP A 63 20.68 11.24 3.95
N VAL A 64 19.78 10.79 4.85
CA VAL A 64 19.57 9.38 5.18
C VAL A 64 18.10 8.99 5.02
N PRO A 65 17.76 7.70 4.91
CA PRO A 65 16.38 7.25 5.06
C PRO A 65 15.83 7.69 6.43
N LEU A 66 14.60 8.20 6.48
CA LEU A 66 13.94 8.49 7.74
C LEU A 66 13.74 7.20 8.54
N TYR A 67 14.00 7.25 9.84
CA TYR A 67 13.84 6.14 10.78
C TYR A 67 13.45 6.64 12.17
N LEU A 68 12.93 5.73 13.00
CA LEU A 68 12.73 5.99 14.43
C LEU A 68 14.04 5.71 15.19
N GLU A 69 14.48 6.63 16.03
CA GLU A 69 15.75 6.50 16.77
C GLU A 69 15.80 5.25 17.65
N GLU A 70 14.66 4.87 18.20
CA GLU A 70 14.51 3.70 19.07
C GLU A 70 14.84 2.35 18.38
N ILE A 71 14.95 2.32 17.04
CA ILE A 71 15.48 1.18 16.32
C ILE A 71 16.90 0.82 16.83
N LYS A 72 17.68 1.79 17.30
CA LYS A 72 18.99 1.57 17.95
C LYS A 72 18.89 0.65 19.19
N ASN A 73 17.68 0.52 19.77
CA ASN A 73 17.43 -0.38 20.91
C ASN A 73 17.48 -1.88 20.56
N TYR A 74 17.76 -2.25 19.31
CA TYR A 74 17.93 -3.66 18.93
C TYR A 74 18.98 -4.38 19.78
N THR A 75 19.97 -3.66 20.30
CA THR A 75 21.02 -4.20 21.20
C THR A 75 20.49 -4.62 22.57
N LYS A 76 19.28 -4.20 22.95
CA LYS A 76 18.61 -4.56 24.20
C LYS A 76 17.77 -5.85 24.06
N LEU A 77 17.69 -6.45 22.87
CA LEU A 77 16.95 -7.69 22.65
C LEU A 77 17.70 -8.87 23.26
N ASN A 78 16.94 -9.80 23.86
CA ASN A 78 17.50 -11.05 24.37
C ASN A 78 17.88 -11.96 23.19
N VAL A 79 19.16 -12.14 22.97
CA VAL A 79 19.70 -12.92 21.84
C VAL A 79 19.18 -14.36 21.87
N SER A 80 19.09 -15.00 23.05
CA SER A 80 18.63 -16.39 23.16
C SER A 80 17.17 -16.58 22.75
N GLU A 81 16.35 -15.53 22.82
CA GLU A 81 14.96 -15.56 22.37
C GLU A 81 14.85 -15.32 20.87
N VAL A 82 15.48 -14.25 20.36
CA VAL A 82 15.32 -13.82 18.98
C VAL A 82 15.99 -14.72 17.93
N VAL A 83 16.91 -15.61 18.35
CA VAL A 83 17.53 -16.60 17.45
C VAL A 83 16.64 -17.81 17.20
N THR A 84 15.59 -18.01 17.99
CA THR A 84 14.65 -19.12 17.81
C THR A 84 13.61 -18.81 16.73
N TYR A 85 12.88 -19.84 16.28
CA TYR A 85 11.72 -19.63 15.43
C TYR A 85 10.61 -18.89 16.19
N SER A 86 9.97 -17.90 15.57
CA SER A 86 8.73 -17.35 16.12
C SER A 86 7.56 -18.33 15.94
N LYS A 87 6.43 -18.08 16.61
CA LYS A 87 5.17 -18.77 16.27
C LYS A 87 4.79 -18.51 14.81
N ILE A 88 4.11 -19.44 14.18
CA ILE A 88 3.78 -19.39 12.73
C ILE A 88 3.02 -18.11 12.38
N SER A 89 1.96 -17.79 13.14
CA SER A 89 1.16 -16.57 12.94
C SER A 89 1.72 -15.31 13.62
N GLY A 90 2.91 -15.41 14.21
CA GLY A 90 3.61 -14.32 14.90
C GLY A 90 3.59 -14.42 16.43
N LEU A 91 4.43 -13.59 17.07
CA LEU A 91 4.49 -13.46 18.52
C LEU A 91 3.13 -13.00 19.07
N VAL A 92 2.66 -13.65 20.13
CA VAL A 92 1.34 -13.35 20.73
C VAL A 92 1.29 -11.91 21.21
N GLU A 93 2.33 -11.50 21.92
CA GLU A 93 2.47 -10.16 22.51
C GLU A 93 2.47 -9.06 21.42
N LEU A 94 3.13 -9.32 20.29
CA LEU A 94 3.12 -8.39 19.18
C LEU A 94 1.74 -8.30 18.52
N LYS A 95 1.07 -9.43 18.32
CA LYS A 95 -0.29 -9.49 17.74
C LYS A 95 -1.29 -8.70 18.60
N GLU A 96 -1.22 -8.86 19.92
CA GLU A 96 -2.06 -8.13 20.87
C GLU A 96 -1.73 -6.62 20.88
N SER A 97 -0.44 -6.28 20.85
CA SER A 97 0.00 -4.87 20.78
C SER A 97 -0.45 -4.23 19.46
N TRP A 98 -0.33 -4.95 18.33
CA TRP A 98 -0.78 -4.43 17.04
C TRP A 98 -2.29 -4.30 16.96
N LYS A 99 -3.05 -5.21 17.57
CA LYS A 99 -4.50 -5.07 17.71
C LYS A 99 -4.89 -3.79 18.47
N LYS A 100 -4.26 -3.55 19.61
CA LYS A 100 -4.44 -2.30 20.36
C LYS A 100 -4.05 -1.07 19.54
N TRP A 101 -3.01 -1.17 18.73
CA TRP A 101 -2.58 -0.11 17.82
C TRP A 101 -3.62 0.21 16.75
N ILE A 102 -4.22 -0.82 16.11
CA ILE A 102 -5.34 -0.65 15.17
C ILE A 102 -6.51 0.07 15.84
N ILE A 103 -6.90 -0.34 17.05
CA ILE A 103 -7.98 0.29 17.82
C ILE A 103 -7.61 1.75 18.16
N LYS A 104 -6.39 2.01 18.62
CA LYS A 104 -5.91 3.37 18.92
C LYS A 104 -5.98 4.27 17.69
N LYS A 105 -5.57 3.80 16.52
CA LYS A 105 -5.61 4.56 15.26
C LYS A 105 -7.04 4.88 14.80
N SER A 106 -8.02 4.02 15.11
CA SER A 106 -9.40 4.19 14.65
C SER A 106 -10.07 5.46 15.15
N TRP A 107 -9.69 5.95 16.32
CA TRP A 107 -10.30 7.10 16.99
C TRP A 107 -9.32 8.25 17.26
N TYR A 108 -8.07 8.12 16.87
CA TYR A 108 -7.08 9.19 17.09
C TYR A 108 -7.55 10.50 16.44
N ASN A 109 -7.67 11.54 17.26
CA ASN A 109 -8.23 12.86 16.90
C ASN A 109 -9.70 12.89 16.45
N LEU A 110 -10.48 11.84 16.76
CA LEU A 110 -11.90 11.74 16.41
C LEU A 110 -12.70 11.20 17.59
N ASP A 111 -13.94 11.66 17.74
CA ASP A 111 -14.91 11.01 18.60
C ASP A 111 -15.53 9.81 17.87
N PHE A 112 -15.01 8.64 18.12
CA PHE A 112 -15.47 7.40 17.48
C PHE A 112 -16.68 6.76 18.18
N GLY A 113 -16.93 7.16 19.42
CA GLY A 113 -17.97 6.60 20.29
C GLY A 113 -17.62 5.22 20.86
N GLN A 114 -17.99 4.99 22.13
CA GLN A 114 -17.59 3.76 22.85
C GLN A 114 -18.17 2.48 22.24
N ASP A 115 -19.39 2.53 21.70
CA ASP A 115 -20.03 1.34 21.10
C ASP A 115 -19.29 0.86 19.84
N LYS A 116 -18.84 1.79 19.01
CA LYS A 116 -18.05 1.47 17.82
C LYS A 116 -16.67 0.90 18.18
N LEU A 117 -16.04 1.45 19.22
CA LEU A 117 -14.77 0.90 19.75
C LEU A 117 -14.98 -0.52 20.27
N ASN A 118 -16.01 -0.76 21.05
CA ASN A 118 -16.36 -2.08 21.55
C ASN A 118 -16.65 -3.07 20.42
N LYS A 119 -17.39 -2.64 19.37
CA LYS A 119 -17.63 -3.45 18.17
C LYS A 119 -16.33 -3.79 17.47
N LEU A 120 -15.46 -2.80 17.24
CA LEU A 120 -14.16 -3.00 16.60
C LEU A 120 -13.30 -3.97 17.41
N GLU A 121 -13.13 -3.76 18.72
CA GLU A 121 -12.32 -4.61 19.59
C GLU A 121 -12.77 -6.08 19.59
N ASN A 122 -14.09 -6.29 19.64
CA ASN A 122 -14.67 -7.63 19.69
C ASN A 122 -14.70 -8.32 18.33
N TYR A 123 -14.99 -7.60 17.25
CA TYR A 123 -15.28 -8.18 15.93
C TYR A 123 -14.19 -7.92 14.87
N ILE A 124 -12.94 -7.82 15.29
CA ILE A 124 -11.79 -8.05 14.39
C ILE A 124 -11.08 -9.33 14.77
N SER A 125 -10.48 -9.99 13.78
CA SER A 125 -9.59 -11.14 14.04
C SER A 125 -8.38 -10.68 14.84
N THR A 126 -7.68 -11.61 15.51
CA THR A 126 -6.32 -11.33 15.97
C THR A 126 -5.44 -11.09 14.74
N PRO A 127 -4.64 -10.01 14.69
CA PRO A 127 -3.73 -9.77 13.58
C PRO A 127 -2.77 -10.95 13.36
N VAL A 128 -2.58 -11.36 12.12
CA VAL A 128 -1.64 -12.40 11.74
C VAL A 128 -0.40 -11.76 11.13
N VAL A 129 0.78 -12.07 11.66
CA VAL A 129 2.05 -11.49 11.21
C VAL A 129 2.47 -12.11 9.87
N THR A 130 2.85 -11.24 8.93
CA THR A 130 3.32 -11.62 7.59
C THR A 130 4.70 -11.02 7.30
N THR A 131 5.36 -11.49 6.26
CA THR A 131 6.64 -10.93 5.80
C THR A 131 6.40 -9.67 4.96
N GLY A 132 5.85 -8.64 5.61
CA GLY A 132 5.40 -7.37 5.02
C GLY A 132 4.06 -7.48 4.29
N ILE A 133 3.46 -6.33 3.97
CA ILE A 133 2.14 -6.23 3.30
C ILE A 133 2.13 -7.00 1.97
N THR A 134 3.23 -7.01 1.22
CA THR A 134 3.36 -7.79 -0.03
C THR A 134 3.02 -9.27 0.17
N ASN A 135 3.54 -9.88 1.23
CA ASN A 135 3.21 -11.26 1.59
C ASN A 135 1.77 -11.37 2.08
N GLY A 136 1.28 -10.38 2.84
CA GLY A 136 -0.12 -10.31 3.28
C GLY A 136 -1.09 -10.34 2.10
N ILE A 137 -0.85 -9.54 1.07
CA ILE A 137 -1.65 -9.53 -0.17
C ILE A 137 -1.60 -10.90 -0.86
N PHE A 138 -0.41 -11.49 -0.99
CA PHE A 138 -0.26 -12.84 -1.57
C PHE A 138 -1.06 -13.89 -0.80
N LEU A 139 -0.97 -13.90 0.53
CA LEU A 139 -1.71 -14.86 1.37
C LEU A 139 -3.22 -14.67 1.24
N CYS A 140 -3.72 -13.42 1.25
CA CYS A 140 -5.13 -13.13 1.04
C CYS A 140 -5.60 -13.55 -0.36
N CYS A 141 -4.85 -13.23 -1.41
CA CYS A 141 -5.17 -13.68 -2.77
C CYS A 141 -5.16 -15.21 -2.87
N SER A 142 -4.18 -15.89 -2.24
CA SER A 142 -4.13 -17.35 -2.22
C SER A 142 -5.30 -17.99 -1.46
N LEU A 143 -5.81 -17.32 -0.43
CA LEU A 143 -6.96 -17.79 0.34
C LEU A 143 -8.29 -17.58 -0.39
N LEU A 144 -8.36 -16.52 -1.20
CA LEU A 144 -9.62 -16.02 -1.75
C LEU A 144 -9.81 -16.31 -3.25
N LEU A 145 -8.74 -16.53 -4.02
CA LEU A 145 -8.80 -16.63 -5.47
C LEU A 145 -8.30 -17.98 -5.96
N ASN A 146 -9.05 -18.59 -6.87
CA ASN A 146 -8.57 -19.69 -7.70
C ASN A 146 -7.88 -19.16 -8.97
N PRO A 147 -7.01 -19.94 -9.63
CA PRO A 147 -6.57 -19.61 -10.97
C PRO A 147 -7.78 -19.37 -11.92
N GLY A 148 -7.77 -18.22 -12.60
CA GLY A 148 -8.86 -17.80 -13.47
C GLY A 148 -9.94 -16.92 -12.82
N ASP A 149 -10.03 -16.87 -11.48
CA ASP A 149 -10.89 -15.94 -10.75
C ASP A 149 -10.45 -14.47 -11.00
N TYR A 150 -11.35 -13.55 -10.72
CA TYR A 150 -11.10 -12.12 -10.84
C TYR A 150 -10.98 -11.44 -9.46
N ILE A 151 -10.04 -10.50 -9.36
CA ILE A 151 -10.04 -9.43 -8.35
C ILE A 151 -10.30 -8.09 -9.05
N ILE A 152 -11.12 -7.24 -8.44
CA ILE A 152 -11.41 -5.90 -8.95
C ILE A 152 -10.43 -4.92 -8.32
N SER A 153 -9.81 -4.08 -9.16
CA SER A 153 -8.87 -3.05 -8.72
C SER A 153 -8.96 -1.83 -9.63
N PRO A 154 -8.75 -0.61 -9.12
CA PRO A 154 -8.58 0.53 -10.01
C PRO A 154 -7.39 0.32 -10.95
N ASN A 155 -7.42 0.99 -12.10
CA ASN A 155 -6.33 0.92 -13.08
C ASN A 155 -5.03 1.54 -12.53
N LYS A 156 -5.10 2.65 -11.82
CA LYS A 156 -3.96 3.26 -11.11
C LYS A 156 -3.76 2.58 -9.75
N ARG A 157 -2.93 1.55 -9.75
CA ARG A 157 -2.64 0.68 -8.61
C ARG A 157 -1.14 0.39 -8.49
N TRP A 158 -0.75 -0.13 -7.33
CA TRP A 158 0.62 -0.63 -7.17
C TRP A 158 0.89 -1.79 -8.14
N GLY A 159 1.88 -1.60 -9.02
CA GLY A 159 2.14 -2.54 -10.12
C GLY A 159 2.48 -3.97 -9.69
N ASN A 160 2.83 -4.19 -8.41
CA ASN A 160 3.07 -5.55 -7.92
C ASN A 160 1.79 -6.36 -7.67
N TYR A 161 0.61 -5.74 -7.67
CA TYR A 161 -0.65 -6.49 -7.66
C TYR A 161 -0.75 -7.37 -8.91
N ASP A 162 -0.35 -6.85 -10.08
CA ASP A 162 -0.33 -7.62 -11.34
C ASP A 162 0.57 -8.86 -11.23
N ASN A 163 1.73 -8.74 -10.58
CA ASN A 163 2.63 -9.88 -10.38
C ASN A 163 2.04 -10.93 -9.43
N ILE A 164 1.45 -10.49 -8.31
CA ILE A 164 0.86 -11.39 -7.33
C ILE A 164 -0.36 -12.10 -7.93
N VAL A 165 -1.29 -11.33 -8.46
CA VAL A 165 -2.59 -11.86 -8.93
C VAL A 165 -2.40 -12.67 -10.22
N GLU A 166 -1.82 -12.06 -11.25
CA GLU A 166 -1.79 -12.67 -12.58
C GLU A 166 -0.64 -13.65 -12.74
N LYS A 167 0.58 -13.25 -12.28
CA LYS A 167 1.74 -14.10 -12.51
C LYS A 167 1.88 -15.20 -11.46
N LEU A 168 1.65 -14.91 -10.19
CA LEU A 168 1.87 -15.87 -9.12
C LEU A 168 0.62 -16.75 -8.89
N ILE A 169 -0.55 -16.15 -8.66
CA ILE A 169 -1.81 -16.90 -8.42
C ILE A 169 -2.39 -17.48 -9.73
N GLY A 170 -2.28 -16.76 -10.85
CA GLY A 170 -2.92 -17.10 -12.11
C GLY A 170 -4.38 -16.67 -12.16
N ALA A 171 -4.80 -15.78 -11.30
CA ALA A 171 -6.06 -15.07 -11.34
C ALA A 171 -5.97 -13.87 -12.30
N LYS A 172 -7.05 -13.12 -12.46
CA LYS A 172 -7.14 -11.97 -13.37
C LYS A 172 -7.49 -10.70 -12.61
N ILE A 173 -7.08 -9.55 -13.12
CA ILE A 173 -7.49 -8.25 -12.59
C ILE A 173 -8.55 -7.67 -13.51
N LYS A 174 -9.74 -7.39 -12.97
CA LYS A 174 -10.75 -6.55 -13.60
C LYS A 174 -10.48 -5.11 -13.18
N SER A 175 -9.95 -4.32 -14.12
CA SER A 175 -9.68 -2.90 -13.89
C SER A 175 -10.92 -2.05 -14.14
N PHE A 176 -11.02 -0.93 -13.42
CA PHE A 176 -11.88 0.21 -13.70
C PHE A 176 -11.05 1.51 -13.62
N ASP A 177 -11.48 2.56 -14.30
CA ASP A 177 -10.79 3.84 -14.24
C ASP A 177 -10.84 4.39 -12.81
N PHE A 178 -9.67 4.74 -12.26
CA PHE A 178 -9.54 5.13 -10.85
C PHE A 178 -10.33 6.38 -10.50
N LEU A 179 -10.28 7.39 -11.38
CA LEU A 179 -10.98 8.65 -11.19
C LEU A 179 -12.03 8.87 -12.29
N ALA A 180 -13.14 9.48 -11.92
CA ALA A 180 -14.13 10.10 -12.79
C ALA A 180 -14.05 11.62 -12.56
N GLY A 181 -13.37 12.33 -13.47
CA GLY A 181 -12.93 13.70 -13.21
C GLY A 181 -11.86 13.75 -12.12
N GLU A 182 -12.12 14.47 -11.03
CA GLU A 182 -11.21 14.58 -9.88
C GLU A 182 -11.55 13.61 -8.74
N ASN A 183 -12.69 12.92 -8.78
CA ASN A 183 -13.23 12.09 -7.72
C ASN A 183 -13.01 10.60 -7.99
N PHE A 184 -13.08 9.79 -6.93
CA PHE A 184 -13.02 8.33 -7.06
C PHE A 184 -14.20 7.81 -7.90
N ASN A 185 -13.94 6.91 -8.83
CA ASN A 185 -14.92 6.39 -9.77
C ASN A 185 -15.75 5.24 -9.16
N THR A 186 -16.70 5.58 -8.30
CA THR A 186 -17.61 4.61 -7.64
C THR A 186 -18.50 3.89 -8.65
N GLU A 187 -18.95 4.55 -9.71
CA GLU A 187 -19.76 3.94 -10.76
C GLU A 187 -18.97 2.91 -11.58
N GLY A 188 -17.73 3.20 -11.92
CA GLY A 188 -16.83 2.25 -12.58
C GLY A 188 -16.57 1.01 -11.72
N MET A 189 -16.39 1.21 -10.41
CA MET A 189 -16.27 0.12 -9.44
C MET A 189 -17.55 -0.73 -9.38
N LYS A 190 -18.73 -0.11 -9.31
CA LYS A 190 -20.04 -0.75 -9.29
C LYS A 190 -20.26 -1.62 -10.53
N ASN A 191 -19.98 -1.08 -11.70
CA ASN A 191 -20.10 -1.79 -12.97
C ASN A 191 -19.19 -3.02 -13.01
N ALA A 192 -17.95 -2.91 -12.53
CA ALA A 192 -17.03 -4.05 -12.42
C ALA A 192 -17.56 -5.12 -11.46
N ILE A 193 -18.15 -4.74 -10.32
CA ILE A 193 -18.79 -5.67 -9.37
C ILE A 193 -19.91 -6.44 -10.06
N TYR A 194 -20.82 -5.77 -10.76
CA TYR A 194 -21.92 -6.43 -11.45
C TYR A 194 -21.46 -7.33 -12.60
N GLU A 195 -20.43 -6.94 -13.34
CA GLU A 195 -19.86 -7.77 -14.38
C GLU A 195 -19.29 -9.08 -13.81
N ILE A 196 -18.46 -8.98 -12.77
CA ILE A 196 -17.80 -10.14 -12.16
C ILE A 196 -18.79 -11.02 -11.40
N SER A 197 -19.83 -10.44 -10.81
CA SER A 197 -20.86 -11.22 -10.12
C SER A 197 -21.60 -12.23 -10.99
N LYS A 198 -21.56 -12.07 -12.34
CA LYS A 198 -22.17 -13.00 -13.29
C LYS A 198 -21.36 -14.28 -13.49
N VAL A 199 -20.07 -14.25 -13.17
CA VAL A 199 -19.11 -15.33 -13.46
C VAL A 199 -18.39 -15.86 -12.22
N GLN A 200 -18.66 -15.28 -11.04
CA GLN A 200 -17.98 -15.63 -9.81
C GLN A 200 -18.92 -15.52 -8.60
N GLU A 201 -18.81 -16.44 -7.62
CA GLU A 201 -19.71 -16.54 -6.47
C GLU A 201 -19.32 -15.59 -5.30
N LYS A 202 -18.23 -14.88 -5.41
CA LYS A 202 -17.75 -13.88 -4.46
C LYS A 202 -17.14 -12.72 -5.22
N ILE A 203 -17.16 -11.55 -4.64
CA ILE A 203 -16.46 -10.38 -5.17
C ILE A 203 -15.26 -10.09 -4.29
N VAL A 204 -14.09 -9.93 -4.89
CA VAL A 204 -12.87 -9.52 -4.19
C VAL A 204 -12.39 -8.20 -4.80
N LEU A 205 -12.28 -7.16 -3.98
CA LEU A 205 -11.71 -5.87 -4.36
C LEU A 205 -10.39 -5.65 -3.63
N ILE A 206 -9.50 -4.86 -4.23
CA ILE A 206 -8.33 -4.30 -3.54
C ILE A 206 -8.31 -2.78 -3.72
N LEU A 207 -8.36 -2.07 -2.59
CA LEU A 207 -8.35 -0.61 -2.52
C LEU A 207 -7.27 -0.17 -1.52
N GLY A 208 -6.62 0.95 -1.76
CA GLY A 208 -5.63 1.50 -0.84
C GLY A 208 -5.62 3.03 -0.89
N PHE A 209 -5.72 3.65 0.29
CA PHE A 209 -5.68 5.10 0.46
C PHE A 209 -4.84 5.46 1.69
N PRO A 210 -3.88 6.39 1.55
CA PRO A 210 -3.41 7.09 0.35
C PRO A 210 -2.94 6.14 -0.76
N ASN A 211 -3.35 6.42 -2.00
CA ASN A 211 -3.10 5.53 -3.12
C ASN A 211 -1.64 5.60 -3.62
N ASN A 212 -1.11 4.47 -4.03
CA ASN A 212 0.10 4.37 -4.83
C ASN A 212 -0.31 3.94 -6.26
N PRO A 213 -0.20 4.81 -7.30
CA PRO A 213 0.83 5.85 -7.45
C PRO A 213 0.38 7.29 -7.23
N THR A 214 -0.89 7.58 -6.98
CA THR A 214 -1.44 8.95 -7.13
C THR A 214 -1.31 9.83 -5.89
N GLY A 215 -1.28 9.25 -4.68
CA GLY A 215 -1.41 10.00 -3.44
C GLY A 215 -2.85 10.42 -3.11
N TYR A 216 -3.82 9.91 -3.87
CA TYR A 216 -5.24 10.20 -3.69
C TYR A 216 -5.78 9.63 -2.39
N ILE A 217 -6.68 10.40 -1.76
CA ILE A 217 -7.47 10.00 -0.58
C ILE A 217 -8.87 10.57 -0.80
N PRO A 218 -9.95 9.77 -0.63
CA PRO A 218 -11.31 10.28 -0.77
C PRO A 218 -11.65 11.28 0.34
N ASN A 219 -12.53 12.21 0.05
CA ASN A 219 -13.18 13.02 1.08
C ASN A 219 -14.32 12.24 1.75
N GLN A 220 -15.03 12.85 2.70
CA GLN A 220 -16.09 12.16 3.43
C GLN A 220 -17.31 11.82 2.53
N GLU A 221 -17.67 12.71 1.61
CA GLU A 221 -18.79 12.49 0.68
C GLU A 221 -18.49 11.33 -0.28
N GLU A 222 -17.25 11.25 -0.78
CA GLU A 222 -16.80 10.14 -1.63
C GLU A 222 -16.73 8.81 -0.87
N LEU A 223 -16.34 8.84 0.42
CA LEU A 223 -16.37 7.64 1.27
C LEU A 223 -17.82 7.18 1.48
N ASP A 224 -18.74 8.09 1.75
CA ASP A 224 -20.16 7.78 1.95
C ASP A 224 -20.78 7.21 0.68
N GLU A 225 -20.44 7.76 -0.49
CA GLU A 225 -20.84 7.23 -1.80
C GLU A 225 -20.25 5.83 -2.07
N LEU A 226 -18.96 5.62 -1.78
CA LEU A 226 -18.31 4.31 -1.90
C LEU A 226 -19.02 3.27 -1.04
N ILE A 227 -19.34 3.61 0.21
CA ILE A 227 -20.06 2.73 1.14
C ILE A 227 -21.46 2.43 0.62
N ALA A 228 -22.23 3.45 0.23
CA ALA A 228 -23.58 3.28 -0.30
C ALA A 228 -23.57 2.38 -1.55
N THR A 229 -22.60 2.57 -2.43
CA THR A 229 -22.40 1.76 -3.64
C THR A 229 -22.09 0.29 -3.31
N LEU A 230 -21.24 0.02 -2.32
CA LEU A 230 -20.95 -1.35 -1.90
C LEU A 230 -22.15 -2.03 -1.26
N ILE A 231 -22.93 -1.31 -0.44
CA ILE A 231 -24.17 -1.82 0.17
C ILE A 231 -25.21 -2.16 -0.91
N GLU A 232 -25.46 -1.23 -1.83
CA GLU A 232 -26.39 -1.44 -2.95
C GLU A 232 -25.96 -2.65 -3.80
N ALA A 233 -24.69 -2.71 -4.15
CA ALA A 233 -24.15 -3.80 -4.95
C ALA A 233 -24.30 -5.13 -4.22
N GLN A 234 -23.93 -5.22 -2.94
CA GLN A 234 -24.03 -6.46 -2.15
C GLN A 234 -25.47 -6.95 -2.06
N LYS A 235 -26.42 -6.04 -1.78
CA LYS A 235 -27.86 -6.37 -1.73
C LYS A 235 -28.39 -6.87 -3.07
N THR A 236 -27.95 -6.25 -4.17
CA THR A 236 -28.38 -6.60 -5.52
C THR A 236 -27.85 -7.97 -5.96
N ILE A 237 -26.56 -8.23 -5.73
CA ILE A 237 -25.93 -9.47 -6.18
C ILE A 237 -26.15 -10.64 -5.20
N SER A 238 -26.48 -10.36 -3.93
CA SER A 238 -26.64 -11.34 -2.85
C SER A 238 -25.42 -12.27 -2.67
N LYS A 239 -24.21 -11.75 -2.92
CA LYS A 239 -22.93 -12.46 -2.79
C LYS A 239 -22.01 -11.68 -1.85
N PRO A 240 -21.10 -12.36 -1.12
CA PRO A 240 -20.17 -11.66 -0.25
C PRO A 240 -19.20 -10.78 -1.07
N ILE A 241 -18.94 -9.58 -0.55
CA ILE A 241 -17.94 -8.64 -1.09
C ILE A 241 -16.78 -8.56 -0.11
N ILE A 242 -15.60 -8.97 -0.53
CA ILE A 242 -14.38 -8.88 0.26
C ILE A 242 -13.57 -7.68 -0.21
N VAL A 243 -13.18 -6.79 0.70
CA VAL A 243 -12.37 -5.61 0.39
C VAL A 243 -11.01 -5.74 1.07
N LEU A 244 -9.97 -6.02 0.28
CA LEU A 244 -8.59 -5.92 0.73
C LEU A 244 -8.22 -4.45 0.82
N VAL A 245 -7.97 -3.95 2.01
CA VAL A 245 -7.61 -2.55 2.26
C VAL A 245 -6.10 -2.48 2.43
N ASP A 246 -5.39 -2.00 1.40
CA ASP A 246 -3.94 -1.79 1.44
C ASP A 246 -3.62 -0.46 2.14
N ASP A 247 -3.38 -0.54 3.42
CA ASP A 247 -3.12 0.58 4.32
C ASP A 247 -1.62 0.91 4.47
N ALA A 248 -0.82 0.61 3.45
CA ALA A 248 0.62 0.86 3.49
C ALA A 248 0.99 2.32 3.82
N TYR A 249 0.14 3.27 3.49
CA TYR A 249 0.38 4.72 3.68
C TYR A 249 -0.63 5.38 4.62
N GLU A 250 -1.42 4.62 5.38
CA GLU A 250 -2.49 5.10 6.26
C GLU A 250 -2.17 6.40 7.04
N PRO A 251 -0.98 6.57 7.68
CA PRO A 251 -0.73 7.75 8.51
C PRO A 251 -0.39 9.02 7.73
N TYR A 252 -0.16 8.95 6.43
CA TYR A 252 0.36 10.07 5.64
C TYR A 252 -0.76 10.84 4.94
N VAL A 253 -1.59 11.52 5.73
CA VAL A 253 -2.66 12.40 5.27
C VAL A 253 -2.22 13.86 5.48
N PHE A 254 -2.22 14.67 4.41
CA PHE A 254 -1.70 16.04 4.43
C PHE A 254 -2.74 17.12 4.24
N SER A 255 -3.95 16.75 3.83
CA SER A 255 -5.10 17.65 3.67
C SER A 255 -6.15 17.40 4.76
N ASN A 256 -6.77 18.45 5.25
CA ASN A 256 -7.92 18.36 6.16
C ASN A 256 -9.27 18.24 5.42
N LYS A 257 -9.26 18.20 4.09
CA LYS A 257 -10.45 18.05 3.25
C LYS A 257 -10.78 16.60 2.91
N VAL A 258 -9.95 15.66 3.33
CA VAL A 258 -10.09 14.23 3.05
C VAL A 258 -10.20 13.44 4.33
N ILE A 259 -10.61 12.17 4.22
CA ILE A 259 -10.64 11.28 5.40
C ILE A 259 -9.22 11.12 5.97
N ASN A 260 -9.13 11.05 7.29
CA ASN A 260 -7.85 10.95 8.01
C ASN A 260 -7.60 9.57 8.64
N ARG A 261 -8.39 8.58 8.26
CA ARG A 261 -8.30 7.18 8.72
C ARG A 261 -8.59 6.20 7.58
N SER A 262 -8.19 4.95 7.78
CA SER A 262 -8.47 3.88 6.83
C SER A 262 -9.96 3.67 6.58
N ILE A 263 -10.33 3.37 5.34
CA ILE A 263 -11.69 2.94 4.99
C ILE A 263 -12.08 1.61 5.67
N PHE A 264 -11.09 0.84 6.15
CA PHE A 264 -11.33 -0.39 6.91
C PHE A 264 -12.33 -0.18 8.05
N TYR A 265 -12.20 0.91 8.80
CA TYR A 265 -13.05 1.18 9.96
C TYR A 265 -14.50 1.44 9.55
N ALA A 266 -14.72 2.21 8.49
CA ALA A 266 -16.07 2.47 7.98
C ALA A 266 -16.73 1.18 7.43
N LEU A 267 -15.97 0.37 6.69
CA LEU A 267 -16.45 -0.91 6.17
C LEU A 267 -16.72 -1.95 7.28
N HIS A 268 -15.96 -1.89 8.38
CA HIS A 268 -16.20 -2.77 9.54
C HIS A 268 -17.52 -2.48 10.24
N GLU A 269 -18.00 -1.24 10.22
CA GLU A 269 -19.26 -0.84 10.86
C GLU A 269 -20.51 -1.37 10.15
N LEU A 270 -20.39 -1.78 8.88
CA LEU A 270 -21.52 -2.25 8.07
C LEU A 270 -22.08 -3.57 8.59
N GLU A 271 -23.38 -3.75 8.43
CA GLU A 271 -24.08 -4.99 8.81
C GLU A 271 -24.13 -6.01 7.65
N GLU A 272 -23.99 -5.54 6.43
CA GLU A 272 -23.99 -6.35 5.22
C GLU A 272 -22.77 -7.29 5.16
N ASP A 273 -22.84 -8.34 4.31
CA ASP A 273 -21.73 -9.26 4.05
C ASP A 273 -20.64 -8.62 3.17
N ILE A 274 -20.18 -7.44 3.63
CA ILE A 274 -19.01 -6.73 3.14
C ILE A 274 -17.89 -6.95 4.15
N ILE A 275 -16.86 -7.67 3.73
CA ILE A 275 -15.80 -8.20 4.59
C ILE A 275 -14.51 -7.40 4.38
N PRO A 276 -14.18 -6.41 5.22
CA PRO A 276 -12.92 -5.71 5.10
C PRO A 276 -11.77 -6.55 5.65
N ILE A 277 -10.66 -6.58 4.93
CA ILE A 277 -9.39 -7.17 5.37
C ILE A 277 -8.32 -6.08 5.34
N LYS A 278 -7.89 -5.66 6.53
CA LYS A 278 -6.83 -4.66 6.69
C LYS A 278 -5.48 -5.30 6.45
N LEU A 279 -4.70 -4.68 5.58
CA LEU A 279 -3.32 -5.03 5.26
C LEU A 279 -2.44 -3.85 5.62
N ASP A 280 -1.83 -3.88 6.79
CA ASP A 280 -0.96 -2.83 7.29
C ASP A 280 0.39 -3.37 7.75
N GLY A 281 1.31 -2.51 8.20
CA GLY A 281 2.61 -2.98 8.65
C GLY A 281 3.66 -1.89 8.81
N ILE A 282 4.80 -2.29 9.33
CA ILE A 282 5.86 -1.42 9.82
C ILE A 282 6.63 -0.66 8.72
N THR A 283 6.52 -1.11 7.47
CA THR A 283 7.38 -0.64 6.37
C THR A 283 7.37 0.88 6.20
N LYS A 284 6.18 1.48 6.17
CA LYS A 284 6.02 2.93 6.05
C LYS A 284 5.59 3.54 7.39
N GLU A 285 4.74 2.84 8.12
CA GLU A 285 4.15 3.33 9.36
C GLU A 285 5.20 3.54 10.46
N LEU A 286 6.18 2.66 10.56
CA LEU A 286 7.30 2.77 11.51
C LEU A 286 8.65 3.02 10.81
N LEU A 287 8.65 3.36 9.51
CA LEU A 287 9.84 3.66 8.70
C LEU A 287 10.89 2.54 8.70
N LEU A 288 10.48 1.31 8.93
CA LEU A 288 11.34 0.15 9.01
C LEU A 288 11.22 -0.71 7.74
N TYR A 289 11.71 -0.15 6.63
CA TYR A 289 11.53 -0.71 5.27
C TYR A 289 12.12 -2.12 5.11
N GLY A 290 13.29 -2.36 5.71
CA GLY A 290 13.99 -3.66 5.68
C GLY A 290 13.43 -4.69 6.65
N GLY A 291 12.61 -4.29 7.62
CA GLY A 291 12.10 -5.16 8.69
C GLY A 291 11.17 -6.27 8.22
N ARG A 292 10.47 -6.04 7.11
CA ARG A 292 9.58 -7.01 6.47
C ARG A 292 8.56 -7.63 7.43
N ILE A 293 7.86 -6.81 8.21
CA ILE A 293 6.73 -7.20 9.06
C ILE A 293 5.47 -6.47 8.55
N GLY A 294 4.41 -7.21 8.35
CA GLY A 294 3.08 -6.75 8.03
C GLY A 294 2.05 -7.56 8.81
N PHE A 295 0.79 -7.17 8.69
CA PHE A 295 -0.30 -7.81 9.41
C PHE A 295 -1.52 -7.96 8.51
N ILE A 296 -2.26 -9.05 8.73
CA ILE A 296 -3.59 -9.28 8.18
C ILE A 296 -4.57 -9.23 9.34
N THR A 297 -5.57 -8.36 9.25
CA THR A 297 -6.65 -8.28 10.22
C THR A 297 -8.00 -8.29 9.48
N ILE A 298 -8.87 -9.24 9.82
CA ILE A 298 -10.16 -9.43 9.15
C ILE A 298 -11.27 -8.85 10.02
N GLY A 299 -12.12 -8.00 9.43
CA GLY A 299 -13.36 -7.53 10.05
C GLY A 299 -14.40 -8.64 10.04
N LEU A 300 -14.93 -8.95 11.23
CA LEU A 300 -15.93 -9.99 11.46
C LEU A 300 -17.31 -9.36 11.67
N LYS A 301 -18.36 -10.13 11.44
CA LYS A 301 -19.74 -9.65 11.63
C LYS A 301 -20.39 -10.33 12.82
N PRO A 302 -21.13 -9.57 13.67
CA PRO A 302 -21.82 -10.16 14.84
C PRO A 302 -22.78 -11.29 14.49
N HIS A 303 -23.49 -11.16 13.37
CA HIS A 303 -24.51 -12.13 12.93
C HIS A 303 -23.95 -13.45 12.40
N TRP A 304 -22.63 -13.57 12.21
CA TRP A 304 -22.01 -14.84 11.81
C TRP A 304 -21.88 -15.84 12.93
N VAL A 305 -22.02 -15.41 14.18
CA VAL A 305 -21.80 -16.23 15.38
C VAL A 305 -22.91 -16.01 16.40
N LYS A 306 -23.24 -17.05 17.15
CA LYS A 306 -24.33 -17.01 18.13
C LYS A 306 -23.91 -16.51 19.51
N ASN A 307 -22.63 -16.64 19.84
CA ASN A 307 -22.10 -16.32 21.17
C ASN A 307 -20.58 -16.09 21.14
N ALA A 308 -20.01 -15.68 22.25
CA ALA A 308 -18.59 -15.41 22.42
C ALA A 308 -17.70 -16.63 22.17
N GLN A 309 -18.17 -17.85 22.48
CA GLN A 309 -17.41 -19.06 22.23
C GLN A 309 -17.28 -19.34 20.73
N GLU A 310 -18.35 -19.21 19.95
CA GLU A 310 -18.29 -19.35 18.50
C GLU A 310 -17.40 -18.27 17.88
N LEU A 311 -17.43 -17.03 18.39
CA LEU A 311 -16.54 -15.97 17.94
C LEU A 311 -15.07 -16.29 18.19
N ALA A 312 -14.73 -16.80 19.37
CA ALA A 312 -13.38 -17.23 19.69
C ALA A 312 -12.93 -18.38 18.79
N THR A 313 -13.80 -19.33 18.51
CA THR A 313 -13.54 -20.44 17.60
C THR A 313 -13.29 -19.92 16.17
N LEU A 314 -14.15 -19.04 15.65
CA LEU A 314 -13.99 -18.43 14.33
C LEU A 314 -12.62 -17.70 14.18
N LYS A 315 -12.23 -16.92 15.19
CA LYS A 315 -10.91 -16.25 15.20
C LYS A 315 -9.76 -17.25 15.14
N SER A 316 -9.86 -18.35 15.88
CA SER A 316 -8.86 -19.41 15.89
C SER A 316 -8.79 -20.15 14.54
N GLU A 317 -9.93 -20.42 13.91
CA GLU A 317 -9.99 -21.07 12.59
C GLU A 317 -9.39 -20.18 11.49
N ILE A 318 -9.63 -18.88 11.54
CA ILE A 318 -9.02 -17.89 10.63
C ILE A 318 -7.50 -17.87 10.80
N ASP A 319 -7.02 -17.78 12.05
CA ASP A 319 -5.58 -17.83 12.37
C ASP A 319 -4.95 -19.12 11.85
N ASN A 320 -5.64 -20.26 12.01
CA ASN A 320 -5.16 -21.56 11.54
C ASN A 320 -5.05 -21.64 10.02
N LYS A 321 -6.04 -21.13 9.26
CA LYS A 321 -5.98 -21.11 7.80
C LYS A 321 -4.82 -20.26 7.28
N LEU A 322 -4.63 -19.07 7.82
CA LEU A 322 -3.51 -18.19 7.48
C LEU A 322 -2.17 -18.81 7.91
N SER A 323 -2.12 -19.41 9.09
CA SER A 323 -0.94 -20.18 9.56
C SER A 323 -0.58 -21.32 8.63
N GLY A 324 -1.55 -22.03 8.08
CA GLY A 324 -1.32 -23.08 7.07
C GLY A 324 -0.61 -22.56 5.82
N LEU A 325 -1.05 -21.42 5.30
CA LEU A 325 -0.40 -20.76 4.16
C LEU A 325 0.99 -20.23 4.50
N ILE A 326 1.16 -19.60 5.67
CA ILE A 326 2.47 -19.13 6.16
C ILE A 326 3.44 -20.30 6.28
N ARG A 327 3.00 -21.40 6.93
CA ARG A 327 3.83 -22.60 7.11
C ARG A 327 4.27 -23.20 5.78
N ALA A 328 3.39 -23.21 4.80
CA ALA A 328 3.66 -23.77 3.47
C ALA A 328 4.57 -22.88 2.59
N THR A 329 4.70 -21.58 2.90
CA THR A 329 5.45 -20.64 2.07
C THR A 329 6.75 -20.17 2.69
N ILE A 330 6.69 -19.60 3.90
CA ILE A 330 7.84 -18.97 4.56
C ILE A 330 8.16 -19.59 5.92
N SER A 331 7.38 -20.56 6.36
CA SER A 331 7.44 -21.20 7.68
C SER A 331 7.00 -20.32 8.85
N ASN A 332 7.58 -19.15 9.02
CA ASN A 332 7.20 -18.09 9.95
C ASN A 332 7.86 -16.77 9.52
N SER A 333 7.38 -15.65 10.07
CA SER A 333 7.99 -14.34 9.85
C SER A 333 9.19 -14.13 10.79
N ASN A 334 10.04 -13.18 10.45
CA ASN A 334 11.30 -12.89 11.13
C ASN A 334 11.09 -12.55 12.63
N HIS A 335 11.64 -13.39 13.53
CA HIS A 335 11.48 -13.24 14.99
C HIS A 335 12.15 -11.98 15.51
N PHE A 336 13.38 -11.70 15.07
CA PHE A 336 14.15 -10.53 15.51
C PHE A 336 13.40 -9.22 15.28
N TYR A 337 12.84 -9.01 14.08
CA TYR A 337 12.09 -7.80 13.79
C TYR A 337 10.72 -7.75 14.48
N GLN A 338 10.08 -8.89 14.75
CA GLN A 338 8.88 -8.94 15.57
C GLN A 338 9.18 -8.45 16.99
N SER A 339 10.26 -8.95 17.59
CA SER A 339 10.71 -8.55 18.95
C SER A 339 11.15 -7.08 18.99
N LEU A 340 11.79 -6.57 17.94
CA LEU A 340 12.16 -5.17 17.84
C LEU A 340 10.92 -4.26 17.80
N VAL A 341 9.90 -4.62 17.03
CA VAL A 341 8.65 -3.85 16.97
C VAL A 341 7.92 -3.87 18.31
N LEU A 342 7.87 -5.05 18.97
CA LEU A 342 7.32 -5.15 20.32
C LEU A 342 8.07 -4.24 21.30
N LYS A 343 9.39 -4.22 21.22
CA LYS A 343 10.25 -3.36 22.04
C LYS A 343 9.98 -1.87 21.82
N LEU A 344 9.69 -1.45 20.58
CA LEU A 344 9.27 -0.06 20.31
C LEU A 344 7.97 0.29 21.05
N PHE A 345 6.97 -0.59 21.05
CA PHE A 345 5.73 -0.37 21.80
C PHE A 345 5.96 -0.29 23.32
N GLU A 346 6.89 -1.08 23.86
CA GLU A 346 7.23 -1.07 25.28
C GLU A 346 7.99 0.18 25.68
N ASP A 347 8.99 0.62 24.89
CA ASP A 347 9.92 1.70 25.25
C ASP A 347 9.27 3.09 25.14
N ILE A 348 8.44 3.33 24.13
CA ILE A 348 7.86 4.64 23.85
C ILE A 348 6.33 4.68 23.93
N GLY A 349 5.69 3.54 24.00
CA GLY A 349 4.23 3.44 24.00
C GLY A 349 3.57 3.93 22.71
N MET A 350 2.26 3.77 22.61
CA MET A 350 1.50 4.15 21.40
C MET A 350 1.45 5.66 21.20
N ASP A 351 1.30 6.43 22.28
CA ASP A 351 1.25 7.89 22.20
C ASP A 351 2.60 8.48 21.80
N GLY A 352 3.69 7.93 22.32
CA GLY A 352 5.04 8.30 21.92
C GLY A 352 5.33 7.99 20.45
N LEU A 353 4.87 6.83 19.95
CA LEU A 353 4.95 6.47 18.53
C LEU A 353 4.19 7.47 17.64
N ILE A 354 2.98 7.88 18.05
CA ILE A 354 2.21 8.89 17.34
C ILE A 354 2.99 10.21 17.26
N GLN A 355 3.50 10.70 18.40
CA GLN A 355 4.26 11.97 18.44
C GLN A 355 5.52 11.94 17.56
N LYS A 356 6.28 10.85 17.58
CA LYS A 356 7.47 10.71 16.74
C LYS A 356 7.12 10.65 15.26
N ARG A 357 6.04 9.96 14.92
CA ARG A 357 5.52 9.87 13.55
C ARG A 357 5.04 11.23 13.03
N GLU A 358 4.47 12.07 13.89
CA GLU A 358 4.02 13.42 13.51
C GLU A 358 5.17 14.32 13.03
N LYS A 359 6.37 14.18 13.56
CA LYS A 359 7.56 14.90 13.04
C LYS A 359 7.82 14.52 11.59
N VAL A 360 7.81 13.22 11.27
CA VAL A 360 8.00 12.73 9.91
C VAL A 360 6.87 13.16 8.98
N ILE A 361 5.62 13.07 9.45
CA ILE A 361 4.44 13.54 8.70
C ILE A 361 4.59 15.03 8.36
N SER A 362 5.02 15.84 9.29
CA SER A 362 5.24 17.28 9.08
C SER A 362 6.32 17.57 8.03
N LEU A 363 7.43 16.83 8.04
CA LEU A 363 8.48 16.95 7.02
C LEU A 363 7.95 16.60 5.63
N LEU A 364 7.23 15.52 5.52
CA LEU A 364 6.68 15.05 4.24
C LEU A 364 5.55 15.96 3.75
N LYS A 365 4.74 16.52 4.64
CA LYS A 365 3.70 17.50 4.30
C LYS A 365 4.29 18.75 3.63
N LYS A 366 5.38 19.28 4.15
CA LYS A 366 6.08 20.44 3.53
C LYS A 366 6.53 20.13 2.11
N ARG A 367 7.01 18.91 1.84
CA ARG A 367 7.40 18.47 0.49
C ARG A 367 6.19 18.29 -0.42
N TYR A 368 5.12 17.69 0.10
CA TYR A 368 3.84 17.58 -0.59
C TYR A 368 3.29 18.96 -1.01
N GLU A 369 3.29 19.91 -0.11
CA GLU A 369 2.85 21.28 -0.39
C GLU A 369 3.75 21.96 -1.43
N SER A 370 5.07 21.83 -1.29
CA SER A 370 6.04 22.37 -2.24
C SER A 370 5.88 21.79 -3.64
N ILE A 371 5.81 20.47 -3.79
CA ILE A 371 5.74 19.86 -5.11
C ILE A 371 4.42 20.17 -5.83
N ASN A 372 3.30 20.19 -5.11
CA ASN A 372 2.01 20.60 -5.68
C ASN A 372 2.00 22.09 -6.09
N ALA A 373 2.59 22.96 -5.27
CA ALA A 373 2.72 24.37 -5.60
C ALA A 373 3.56 24.61 -6.86
N GLU A 374 4.66 23.86 -7.03
CA GLU A 374 5.52 23.98 -8.21
C GLU A 374 4.83 23.44 -9.48
N PHE A 375 4.17 22.27 -9.40
CA PHE A 375 3.40 21.74 -10.54
C PHE A 375 2.22 22.64 -10.90
N GLY A 376 1.61 23.32 -9.95
CA GLY A 376 0.55 24.31 -10.20
C GLY A 376 0.98 25.52 -11.02
N LYS A 377 2.28 25.78 -11.15
CA LYS A 377 2.84 26.85 -12.00
C LYS A 377 3.00 26.43 -13.47
N ILE A 378 3.06 25.14 -13.75
CA ILE A 378 3.23 24.63 -15.12
C ILE A 378 1.94 24.84 -15.90
N LYS A 379 2.04 25.57 -17.01
CA LYS A 379 0.95 25.80 -17.96
C LYS A 379 1.22 24.99 -19.22
N ASN A 380 0.88 23.71 -19.19
CA ASN A 380 1.03 22.81 -20.33
C ASN A 380 -0.21 21.90 -20.41
N GLU A 381 -0.98 22.02 -21.47
CA GLU A 381 -2.23 21.26 -21.69
C GLU A 381 -2.02 19.76 -21.90
N ASN A 382 -0.77 19.35 -22.17
CA ASN A 382 -0.42 17.94 -22.41
C ASN A 382 -0.10 17.18 -21.13
N ILE A 383 -0.22 17.79 -19.96
CA ILE A 383 -0.06 17.13 -18.66
C ILE A 383 -1.21 17.49 -17.72
N SER A 384 -1.49 16.56 -16.80
CA SER A 384 -2.34 16.83 -15.63
C SER A 384 -1.83 16.07 -14.43
N VAL A 385 -1.90 16.69 -13.25
CA VAL A 385 -1.58 16.01 -12.00
C VAL A 385 -2.88 15.45 -11.43
N ASP A 386 -2.89 14.17 -11.06
CA ASP A 386 -4.05 13.57 -10.41
C ASP A 386 -4.33 14.24 -9.05
N SER A 387 -5.60 14.29 -8.66
CA SER A 387 -6.00 14.67 -7.31
C SER A 387 -5.21 13.85 -6.29
N ASN A 388 -4.60 14.52 -5.32
CA ASN A 388 -3.76 13.90 -4.31
C ASN A 388 -3.90 14.65 -2.99
N ALA A 389 -3.76 13.95 -1.87
CA ALA A 389 -3.90 14.52 -0.53
C ALA A 389 -2.95 13.91 0.50
N GLY A 390 -2.10 12.94 0.08
CA GLY A 390 -1.23 12.25 1.02
C GLY A 390 -0.26 11.25 0.38
N GLY A 391 0.22 10.32 1.20
CA GLY A 391 1.14 9.27 0.77
C GLY A 391 2.56 9.78 0.49
N PHE A 392 3.25 9.11 -0.43
CA PHE A 392 4.64 9.39 -0.79
C PHE A 392 4.81 9.86 -2.24
N PHE A 393 3.72 9.86 -3.01
CA PHE A 393 3.76 10.01 -4.45
C PHE A 393 2.75 11.03 -4.96
N ILE A 394 3.07 11.59 -6.13
CA ILE A 394 2.09 12.20 -7.03
C ILE A 394 2.21 11.51 -8.40
N PHE A 395 1.14 11.55 -9.16
CA PHE A 395 1.09 11.02 -10.51
C PHE A 395 0.77 12.13 -11.50
N VAL A 396 1.64 12.26 -12.52
CA VAL A 396 1.48 13.22 -13.62
C VAL A 396 1.12 12.43 -14.86
N ASN A 397 -0.10 12.63 -15.35
CA ASN A 397 -0.56 12.10 -16.62
C ASN A 397 0.14 12.82 -17.75
N LEU A 398 0.48 12.10 -18.80
CA LEU A 398 1.06 12.62 -20.04
C LEU A 398 0.11 12.32 -21.19
N ASN A 399 -0.15 13.31 -22.05
CA ASN A 399 -0.94 13.12 -23.27
C ASN A 399 -0.26 12.05 -24.16
N PRO A 400 -0.88 10.88 -24.40
CA PRO A 400 -0.26 9.77 -25.10
C PRO A 400 -0.01 10.05 -26.59
N GLU A 401 -0.68 11.07 -27.17
CA GLU A 401 -0.45 11.51 -28.55
C GLU A 401 0.85 12.32 -28.69
N LYS A 402 1.33 12.93 -27.62
CA LYS A 402 2.53 13.75 -27.57
C LYS A 402 3.71 13.02 -26.92
N PHE A 403 3.45 12.33 -25.82
CA PHE A 403 4.47 11.73 -24.98
C PHE A 403 4.16 10.27 -24.73
N LYS A 404 5.15 9.39 -24.88
CA LYS A 404 5.13 8.07 -24.27
C LYS A 404 5.91 8.13 -22.96
N ALA A 405 5.31 7.67 -21.88
CA ALA A 405 5.88 7.83 -20.54
C ALA A 405 7.31 7.27 -20.42
N ASN A 406 7.60 6.13 -21.04
CA ASN A 406 8.93 5.54 -21.03
C ASN A 406 9.95 6.39 -21.78
N ASP A 407 9.60 6.91 -22.97
CA ASP A 407 10.49 7.73 -23.79
C ASP A 407 10.76 9.08 -23.12
N PHE A 408 9.71 9.69 -22.56
CA PHE A 408 9.83 10.92 -21.79
C PHE A 408 10.70 10.76 -20.55
N ALA A 409 10.53 9.68 -19.78
CA ALA A 409 11.35 9.41 -18.61
C ALA A 409 12.82 9.17 -18.98
N ASP A 410 13.09 8.54 -20.12
CA ASP A 410 14.47 8.34 -20.63
C ASP A 410 15.11 9.68 -21.04
N HIS A 411 14.37 10.53 -21.77
CA HIS A 411 14.81 11.88 -22.12
C HIS A 411 15.09 12.73 -20.88
N LEU A 412 14.17 12.74 -19.91
CA LEU A 412 14.30 13.47 -18.66
C LEU A 412 15.55 13.03 -17.88
N LEU A 413 15.79 11.71 -17.80
CA LEU A 413 16.96 11.18 -17.11
C LEU A 413 18.27 11.52 -17.82
N LYS A 414 18.34 11.33 -19.14
CA LYS A 414 19.57 11.55 -19.92
C LYS A 414 19.97 13.02 -20.00
N LYS A 415 19.02 13.88 -20.34
CA LYS A 415 19.27 15.31 -20.62
C LYS A 415 19.16 16.19 -19.38
N TYR A 416 18.16 15.94 -18.54
CA TYR A 416 17.84 16.79 -17.39
C TYR A 416 18.31 16.22 -16.05
N LYS A 417 18.87 15.00 -16.03
CA LYS A 417 19.40 14.34 -14.83
C LYS A 417 18.34 14.17 -13.71
N VAL A 418 17.08 14.00 -14.10
CA VAL A 418 15.95 13.79 -13.19
C VAL A 418 15.40 12.38 -13.35
N GLY A 419 15.31 11.66 -12.25
CA GLY A 419 14.78 10.29 -12.21
C GLY A 419 13.34 10.24 -11.74
N VAL A 420 12.44 9.66 -12.55
CA VAL A 420 11.04 9.39 -12.25
C VAL A 420 10.69 7.94 -12.61
N ILE A 421 9.52 7.46 -12.22
CA ILE A 421 9.03 6.13 -12.63
C ILE A 421 7.94 6.29 -13.68
N PRO A 422 8.20 5.96 -14.95
CA PRO A 422 7.15 5.91 -15.96
C PRO A 422 6.19 4.74 -15.68
N ILE A 423 4.92 4.97 -15.89
CA ILE A 423 3.87 3.96 -15.88
C ILE A 423 3.11 4.10 -17.19
N GLU A 424 3.29 3.11 -18.05
CA GLU A 424 2.66 3.03 -19.37
C GLU A 424 1.99 1.66 -19.49
N LYS A 425 0.66 1.65 -19.51
CA LYS A 425 -0.16 0.44 -19.60
C LYS A 425 -1.33 0.72 -20.53
N GLN A 426 -1.23 0.29 -21.78
CA GLN A 426 -2.27 0.53 -22.79
C GLN A 426 -3.61 -0.12 -22.41
N HIS A 427 -3.60 -1.33 -21.86
CA HIS A 427 -4.82 -2.05 -21.46
C HIS A 427 -5.55 -1.42 -20.27
N ASP A 428 -4.85 -0.63 -19.47
CA ASP A 428 -5.39 0.12 -18.33
C ASP A 428 -5.58 1.62 -18.68
N ASN A 429 -5.31 2.03 -19.92
CA ASN A 429 -5.37 3.42 -20.38
C ASN A 429 -4.52 4.37 -19.50
N ILE A 430 -3.30 3.94 -19.13
CA ILE A 430 -2.38 4.73 -18.30
C ILE A 430 -1.15 5.10 -19.10
N ASN A 431 -0.84 6.40 -19.10
CA ASN A 431 0.39 6.97 -19.64
C ASN A 431 0.83 8.16 -18.79
N GLY A 432 1.86 7.98 -17.95
CA GLY A 432 2.28 9.05 -17.05
C GLY A 432 3.51 8.68 -16.23
N ILE A 433 3.89 9.59 -15.35
CA ILE A 433 5.06 9.43 -14.47
C ILE A 433 4.64 9.51 -13.00
N ARG A 434 5.12 8.58 -12.20
CA ARG A 434 5.03 8.63 -10.75
C ARG A 434 6.26 9.31 -10.18
N ILE A 435 6.05 10.27 -9.31
CA ILE A 435 7.09 11.03 -8.62
C ILE A 435 7.02 10.73 -7.12
N ALA A 436 8.10 10.22 -6.56
CA ALA A 436 8.26 9.98 -5.13
C ALA A 436 8.87 11.23 -4.46
N TYR A 437 8.04 12.20 -4.11
CA TYR A 437 8.52 13.43 -3.47
C TYR A 437 9.09 13.19 -2.06
N CYS A 438 8.75 12.07 -1.44
CA CYS A 438 9.27 11.68 -0.12
C CYS A 438 10.80 11.52 -0.09
N SER A 439 11.43 11.28 -1.25
CA SER A 439 12.87 11.09 -1.39
C SER A 439 13.60 12.30 -1.99
N ILE A 440 12.92 13.43 -2.19
CA ILE A 440 13.51 14.67 -2.74
C ILE A 440 13.71 15.67 -1.59
N ASP A 441 14.90 16.27 -1.53
CA ASP A 441 15.15 17.40 -0.64
C ASP A 441 14.22 18.55 -1.01
N ILE A 442 13.54 19.14 -0.02
CA ILE A 442 12.58 20.24 -0.22
C ILE A 442 13.20 21.41 -0.98
N LYS A 443 14.49 21.70 -0.76
CA LYS A 443 15.23 22.76 -1.44
C LYS A 443 15.44 22.50 -2.93
N LYS A 444 15.39 21.22 -3.34
CA LYS A 444 15.57 20.77 -4.73
C LYS A 444 14.24 20.61 -5.48
N ILE A 445 13.10 20.67 -4.81
CA ILE A 445 11.78 20.49 -5.45
C ILE A 445 11.54 21.53 -6.55
N PRO A 446 11.81 22.85 -6.36
CA PRO A 446 11.63 23.82 -7.44
C PRO A 446 12.47 23.52 -8.69
N GLU A 447 13.73 23.16 -8.49
CA GLU A 447 14.64 22.78 -9.58
C GLU A 447 14.19 21.46 -10.26
N PHE A 448 13.73 20.49 -9.49
CA PHE A 448 13.20 19.23 -9.99
C PHE A 448 12.02 19.45 -10.94
N VAL A 449 11.07 20.30 -10.56
CA VAL A 449 9.89 20.61 -11.36
C VAL A 449 10.24 21.50 -12.56
N ASP A 450 11.13 22.49 -12.42
CA ASP A 450 11.63 23.30 -13.54
C ASP A 450 12.28 22.44 -14.63
N ARG A 451 13.09 21.47 -14.23
CA ARG A 451 13.72 20.54 -15.20
C ARG A 451 12.68 19.68 -15.93
N ILE A 452 11.57 19.28 -15.28
CA ILE A 452 10.45 18.58 -15.92
C ILE A 452 9.73 19.53 -16.90
N ASP A 453 9.44 20.78 -16.52
CA ASP A 453 8.77 21.75 -17.39
C ASP A 453 9.61 22.05 -18.65
N ARG A 454 10.92 22.19 -18.49
CA ARG A 454 11.83 22.35 -19.65
C ARG A 454 11.84 21.11 -20.56
N ALA A 455 11.86 19.91 -19.96
CA ALA A 455 11.80 18.68 -20.73
C ALA A 455 10.50 18.53 -21.52
N LEU A 456 9.37 18.97 -20.97
CA LEU A 456 8.07 18.98 -21.66
C LEU A 456 8.03 19.94 -22.85
N LYS A 457 8.87 20.96 -22.88
CA LYS A 457 8.94 21.96 -23.96
C LYS A 457 9.84 21.57 -25.11
N ASP A 458 10.80 20.70 -24.86
CA ASP A 458 11.82 20.34 -25.84
C ASP A 458 11.82 18.86 -26.24
N PHE A 459 10.87 18.08 -25.74
CA PHE A 459 10.63 16.69 -26.15
C PHE A 459 9.75 16.68 -27.40
#